data_827b1bb1fb880bc7671cedf5bad3292c
#
_entry.id   827b1bb1fb880bc7671cedf5bad3292c
#
_cell.length_a   1.000
_cell.length_b   1.000
_cell.length_c   1.000
_cell.angle_alpha   90.00
_cell.angle_beta   90.00
_cell.angle_gamma   90.00
#
_symmetry.space_group_name_H-M   'P 1'
#
loop_
_entity.id
_entity.type
_entity.pdbx_description
1 polymer ?
#
loop_
_entity_poly.entity_id
_entity_poly.type
_entity_poly.pdbx_seq_one_letter_code
_entity_poly.pdbx_strand_id
1 'polypeptide(L)'
;MTTTRGSEPVFCTIVPPHVLDRLARNEDPALSGPARRTLERDAFERTRRRLTTVIGAPAVAAPTGKRDGHPHRTVYDARHGTGLPGRKVRAEGQDPGGDATVNRAYAGLGATFELYLTAYRRDSIDGSGLPLDATVHYDKKYNNAFWNGEQMVFGDGDGEIFLDFTIPVDVIGHELTHGVTQHTANLAYFGQSGALNESVSDVFGSLIKQYTLGQTATEADWLIGAGLLAPGVSGTALRSMKAPGTAYDDDVLGKDPQPAAMDHYVHTGSDNGGVHINSGIPNHAFYLVATALGGHSWEKAGQLWYDVLTGGELHEDAQFTDFATLTVRAARERYGSDGGELEAVRKAWEQVGVRTL
;
A
#
# COMPACT_ATOMS: atom_id res chain seq x y z
N MET A 1 0.96 17.95 -31.93
CA MET A 1 -0.18 17.45 -31.15
C MET A 1 0.32 16.27 -30.33
N THR A 2 0.84 16.54 -29.16
CA THR A 2 1.24 15.52 -28.17
C THR A 2 -0.05 15.05 -27.50
N THR A 3 -0.51 13.87 -27.85
CA THR A 3 -1.55 13.17 -27.11
C THR A 3 -0.97 12.85 -25.74
N THR A 4 -1.36 13.59 -24.72
CA THR A 4 -1.23 13.15 -23.33
C THR A 4 -1.99 11.84 -23.22
N ARG A 5 -1.27 10.70 -23.21
CA ARG A 5 -1.81 9.44 -22.73
C ARG A 5 -2.13 9.68 -21.26
N GLY A 6 -3.41 9.81 -20.93
CA GLY A 6 -3.83 9.75 -19.54
C GLY A 6 -3.27 8.48 -18.94
N SER A 7 -2.64 8.56 -17.77
CA SER A 7 -2.08 7.41 -17.08
C SER A 7 -3.17 6.35 -16.91
N GLU A 8 -2.84 5.09 -17.23
CA GLU A 8 -3.77 3.97 -17.00
C GLU A 8 -4.11 3.92 -15.50
N PRO A 9 -5.39 3.71 -15.13
CA PRO A 9 -5.78 3.64 -13.73
C PRO A 9 -5.10 2.43 -13.09
N VAL A 10 -4.41 2.69 -12.01
CA VAL A 10 -3.67 1.68 -11.26
C VAL A 10 -4.66 0.75 -10.55
N PHE A 11 -4.50 -0.55 -10.70
CA PHE A 11 -5.16 -1.59 -9.91
C PHE A 11 -4.07 -2.35 -9.16
N CYS A 12 -3.99 -2.09 -7.88
CA CYS A 12 -3.04 -2.70 -6.95
C CYS A 12 -3.76 -3.67 -6.04
N THR A 13 -3.05 -4.66 -5.55
CA THR A 13 -3.52 -5.62 -4.56
C THR A 13 -2.39 -5.94 -3.60
N ILE A 14 -2.67 -6.11 -2.31
CA ILE A 14 -1.63 -6.29 -1.28
C ILE A 14 -0.84 -7.59 -1.42
N VAL A 15 -1.50 -8.70 -1.86
CA VAL A 15 -0.83 -9.97 -2.08
C VAL A 15 -0.22 -9.99 -3.48
N PRO A 16 1.10 -10.16 -3.59
CA PRO A 16 1.78 -10.17 -4.87
C PRO A 16 1.30 -11.32 -5.78
N PRO A 17 1.17 -11.10 -7.09
CA PRO A 17 0.73 -12.13 -8.04
C PRO A 17 1.56 -13.41 -7.99
N HIS A 18 2.87 -13.33 -7.77
CA HIS A 18 3.75 -14.49 -7.72
C HIS A 18 3.41 -15.46 -6.58
N VAL A 19 2.91 -14.94 -5.45
CA VAL A 19 2.44 -15.76 -4.32
C VAL A 19 1.17 -16.51 -4.71
N LEU A 20 0.19 -15.82 -5.29
CA LEU A 20 -1.06 -16.42 -5.74
C LEU A 20 -0.82 -17.42 -6.89
N ASP A 21 0.07 -17.13 -7.83
CA ASP A 21 0.46 -18.03 -8.91
C ASP A 21 1.09 -19.33 -8.39
N ARG A 22 1.92 -19.23 -7.36
CA ARG A 22 2.52 -20.40 -6.72
C ARG A 22 1.46 -21.25 -6.02
N LEU A 23 0.58 -20.62 -5.25
CA LEU A 23 -0.56 -21.29 -4.60
C LEU A 23 -1.50 -21.94 -5.62
N ALA A 24 -1.80 -21.28 -6.73
CA ALA A 24 -2.68 -21.79 -7.78
C ALA A 24 -2.15 -23.08 -8.47
N ARG A 25 -0.84 -23.34 -8.38
CA ARG A 25 -0.18 -24.55 -8.89
C ARG A 25 -0.06 -25.66 -7.85
N ASN A 26 -0.46 -25.42 -6.60
CA ASN A 26 -0.40 -26.42 -5.56
C ASN A 26 -1.34 -27.60 -5.88
N GLU A 27 -0.92 -28.82 -5.53
CA GLU A 27 -1.69 -30.05 -5.77
C GLU A 27 -2.93 -30.13 -4.87
N ASP A 28 -2.89 -29.47 -3.69
CA ASP A 28 -4.03 -29.42 -2.78
C ASP A 28 -5.11 -28.45 -3.29
N PRO A 29 -6.33 -28.96 -3.60
CA PRO A 29 -7.44 -28.13 -4.04
C PRO A 29 -7.90 -27.09 -2.99
N ALA A 30 -7.64 -27.34 -1.70
CA ALA A 30 -7.98 -26.40 -0.63
C ALA A 30 -7.15 -25.11 -0.72
N LEU A 31 -5.91 -25.21 -1.22
CA LEU A 31 -4.98 -24.10 -1.44
C LEU A 31 -5.13 -23.51 -2.85
N SER A 32 -5.11 -24.38 -3.88
CA SER A 32 -5.10 -23.93 -5.28
C SER A 32 -6.45 -23.36 -5.72
N GLY A 33 -7.56 -23.85 -5.19
CA GLY A 33 -8.89 -23.35 -5.54
C GLY A 33 -9.13 -21.88 -5.18
N PRO A 34 -8.93 -21.45 -3.94
CA PRO A 34 -9.00 -20.03 -3.54
C PRO A 34 -8.04 -19.15 -4.33
N ALA A 35 -6.79 -19.55 -4.49
CA ALA A 35 -5.78 -18.77 -5.20
C ALA A 35 -6.16 -18.52 -6.67
N ARG A 36 -6.64 -19.55 -7.41
CA ARG A 36 -7.11 -19.38 -8.79
C ARG A 36 -8.29 -18.41 -8.88
N ARG A 37 -9.28 -18.53 -7.98
CA ARG A 37 -10.42 -17.59 -7.95
C ARG A 37 -9.96 -16.17 -7.68
N THR A 38 -9.03 -15.97 -6.74
CA THR A 38 -8.46 -14.66 -6.46
C THR A 38 -7.80 -14.08 -7.70
N LEU A 39 -6.92 -14.83 -8.40
CA LEU A 39 -6.27 -14.38 -9.64
C LEU A 39 -7.28 -14.02 -10.73
N GLU A 40 -8.33 -14.84 -10.93
CA GLU A 40 -9.39 -14.56 -11.90
C GLU A 40 -10.15 -13.29 -11.56
N ARG A 41 -10.42 -13.08 -10.26
CA ARG A 41 -11.11 -11.88 -9.77
C ARG A 41 -10.25 -10.62 -9.96
N ASP A 42 -8.97 -10.69 -9.59
CA ASP A 42 -8.03 -9.58 -9.76
C ASP A 42 -7.87 -9.20 -11.24
N ALA A 43 -7.81 -10.19 -12.14
CA ALA A 43 -7.77 -9.96 -13.57
C ALA A 43 -9.05 -9.28 -14.10
N PHE A 44 -10.22 -9.69 -13.60
CA PHE A 44 -11.50 -9.09 -13.94
C PHE A 44 -11.57 -7.61 -13.48
N GLU A 45 -11.24 -7.32 -12.22
CA GLU A 45 -11.28 -5.97 -11.66
C GLU A 45 -10.27 -5.04 -12.37
N ARG A 46 -9.08 -5.54 -12.68
CA ARG A 46 -8.08 -4.81 -13.47
C ARG A 46 -8.62 -4.46 -14.86
N THR A 47 -9.25 -5.40 -15.53
CA THR A 47 -9.85 -5.18 -16.86
C THR A 47 -11.01 -4.20 -16.78
N ARG A 48 -11.89 -4.33 -15.79
CA ARG A 48 -13.00 -3.42 -15.55
C ARG A 48 -12.51 -1.99 -15.39
N ARG A 49 -11.48 -1.78 -14.57
CA ARG A 49 -10.90 -0.47 -14.32
C ARG A 49 -10.30 0.16 -15.57
N ARG A 50 -9.57 -0.63 -16.39
CA ARG A 50 -9.06 -0.18 -17.68
C ARG A 50 -10.18 0.24 -18.65
N LEU A 51 -11.22 -0.56 -18.77
CA LEU A 51 -12.35 -0.26 -19.65
C LEU A 51 -13.09 1.01 -19.25
N THR A 52 -13.31 1.23 -17.95
CA THR A 52 -13.98 2.44 -17.44
C THR A 52 -13.23 3.71 -17.88
N THR A 53 -11.90 3.67 -17.88
CA THR A 53 -11.07 4.80 -18.30
C THR A 53 -11.06 4.99 -19.83
N VAL A 54 -10.96 3.89 -20.60
CA VAL A 54 -10.88 3.95 -22.07
C VAL A 54 -12.21 4.36 -22.70
N ILE A 55 -13.34 3.88 -22.16
CA ILE A 55 -14.66 4.15 -22.72
C ILE A 55 -15.16 5.56 -22.30
N GLY A 56 -14.46 6.23 -21.38
CA GLY A 56 -14.92 7.52 -20.88
C GLY A 56 -16.29 7.36 -20.20
N ALA A 57 -16.56 6.20 -19.60
CA ALA A 57 -17.72 6.06 -18.74
C ALA A 57 -17.70 7.27 -17.78
N PRO A 58 -18.84 7.97 -17.60
CA PRO A 58 -18.85 9.08 -16.68
C PRO A 58 -18.27 8.54 -15.37
N ALA A 59 -17.14 9.11 -14.95
CA ALA A 59 -16.67 8.89 -13.60
C ALA A 59 -17.92 9.10 -12.77
N VAL A 60 -18.38 8.07 -12.06
CA VAL A 60 -19.39 8.28 -11.03
C VAL A 60 -18.81 9.45 -10.24
N ALA A 61 -19.51 10.58 -10.26
CA ALA A 61 -18.96 11.81 -9.69
C ALA A 61 -18.49 11.42 -8.31
N ALA A 62 -17.17 11.45 -8.10
CA ALA A 62 -16.61 11.11 -6.81
C ALA A 62 -17.44 11.90 -5.79
N PRO A 63 -17.97 11.27 -4.76
CA PRO A 63 -18.78 11.97 -3.80
C PRO A 63 -17.97 13.20 -3.37
N THR A 64 -18.50 14.39 -3.64
CA THR A 64 -17.79 15.63 -3.31
C THR A 64 -17.64 15.65 -1.81
N GLY A 65 -16.42 15.37 -1.34
CA GLY A 65 -16.08 15.41 0.06
C GLY A 65 -16.36 16.80 0.62
N LYS A 66 -16.78 16.87 1.87
CA LYS A 66 -16.81 18.11 2.61
C LYS A 66 -15.49 18.23 3.34
N ARG A 67 -14.70 19.24 2.97
CA ARG A 67 -13.45 19.53 3.65
C ARG A 67 -13.75 20.16 5.02
N ASP A 68 -13.93 19.32 6.03
CA ASP A 68 -14.30 19.74 7.38
C ASP A 68 -13.37 19.17 8.46
N GLY A 69 -12.33 18.44 8.05
CA GLY A 69 -11.35 17.85 8.96
C GLY A 69 -11.91 16.66 9.77
N HIS A 70 -13.01 16.06 9.31
CA HIS A 70 -13.62 14.89 9.92
C HIS A 70 -13.69 13.73 8.94
N PRO A 71 -13.45 12.48 9.37
CA PRO A 71 -13.61 11.32 8.51
C PRO A 71 -15.10 11.07 8.22
N HIS A 72 -15.39 10.68 6.98
CA HIS A 72 -16.71 10.22 6.56
C HIS A 72 -16.61 8.77 6.11
N ARG A 73 -16.73 7.84 7.07
CA ARG A 73 -16.52 6.40 6.84
C ARG A 73 -17.83 5.65 6.64
N THR A 74 -17.85 4.75 5.66
CA THR A 74 -18.94 3.77 5.52
C THR A 74 -18.35 2.39 5.26
N VAL A 75 -18.82 1.39 6.00
CA VAL A 75 -18.47 -0.01 5.76
C VAL A 75 -19.69 -0.76 5.23
N TYR A 76 -19.46 -1.53 4.19
CA TYR A 76 -20.42 -2.37 3.50
C TYR A 76 -20.04 -3.85 3.63
N ASP A 77 -21.02 -4.74 3.59
CA ASP A 77 -20.86 -6.18 3.63
C ASP A 77 -21.29 -6.77 2.28
N ALA A 78 -20.35 -7.39 1.56
CA ALA A 78 -20.62 -8.08 0.30
C ALA A 78 -21.27 -9.45 0.49
N ARG A 79 -21.36 -9.97 1.72
CA ARG A 79 -21.95 -11.28 2.06
C ARG A 79 -21.37 -12.43 1.22
N HIS A 80 -20.07 -12.41 1.04
CA HIS A 80 -19.33 -13.33 0.15
C HIS A 80 -19.79 -13.30 -1.31
N GLY A 81 -20.41 -12.20 -1.72
CA GLY A 81 -20.68 -11.89 -3.13
C GLY A 81 -19.60 -10.98 -3.70
N THR A 82 -19.74 -10.61 -4.98
CA THR A 82 -18.80 -9.75 -5.72
C THR A 82 -19.40 -8.42 -6.16
N GLY A 83 -20.67 -8.17 -5.77
CA GLY A 83 -21.34 -6.90 -6.06
C GLY A 83 -20.90 -5.80 -5.09
N LEU A 84 -20.31 -4.73 -5.61
CA LEU A 84 -19.88 -3.57 -4.84
C LEU A 84 -20.91 -2.44 -4.90
N PRO A 85 -21.08 -1.68 -3.79
CA PRO A 85 -20.40 -1.81 -2.51
C PRO A 85 -20.95 -2.87 -1.57
N GLY A 86 -22.08 -3.50 -1.86
CA GLY A 86 -22.78 -4.43 -0.99
C GLY A 86 -23.79 -3.74 -0.07
N ARG A 87 -24.12 -4.38 1.07
CA ARG A 87 -25.06 -3.84 2.04
C ARG A 87 -24.35 -2.97 3.08
N LYS A 88 -24.78 -1.73 3.25
CA LYS A 88 -24.29 -0.85 4.31
C LYS A 88 -24.51 -1.48 5.69
N VAL A 89 -23.44 -1.59 6.49
CA VAL A 89 -23.46 -2.20 7.83
C VAL A 89 -22.95 -1.29 8.94
N ARG A 90 -22.12 -0.29 8.61
CA ARG A 90 -21.66 0.71 9.58
C ARG A 90 -21.40 2.04 8.89
N ALA A 91 -21.85 3.13 9.47
CA ALA A 91 -21.60 4.50 9.01
C ALA A 91 -20.81 5.28 10.05
N GLU A 92 -20.36 6.49 9.66
CA GLU A 92 -19.66 7.39 10.57
C GLU A 92 -20.50 7.66 11.83
N GLY A 93 -19.83 7.65 12.98
CA GLY A 93 -20.44 7.91 14.29
C GLY A 93 -21.26 6.76 14.87
N GLN A 94 -21.39 5.62 14.16
CA GLN A 94 -22.11 4.46 14.71
C GLN A 94 -21.20 3.61 15.61
N ASP A 95 -21.77 3.09 16.69
CA ASP A 95 -21.08 2.19 17.61
C ASP A 95 -20.62 0.89 16.94
N PRO A 96 -19.57 0.24 17.48
CA PRO A 96 -19.14 -1.07 17.01
C PRO A 96 -20.26 -2.12 17.09
N GLY A 97 -20.41 -2.91 16.02
CA GLY A 97 -21.28 -4.08 15.98
C GLY A 97 -20.60 -5.36 16.45
N GLY A 98 -21.29 -6.50 16.34
CA GLY A 98 -20.73 -7.82 16.67
C GLY A 98 -19.71 -8.36 15.66
N ASP A 99 -19.60 -7.76 14.49
CA ASP A 99 -18.69 -8.19 13.43
C ASP A 99 -17.30 -7.52 13.57
N ALA A 100 -16.29 -8.34 13.87
CA ALA A 100 -14.93 -7.86 14.10
C ALA A 100 -14.27 -7.32 12.81
N THR A 101 -14.56 -7.91 11.65
CA THR A 101 -14.04 -7.48 10.34
C THR A 101 -14.55 -6.08 9.99
N VAL A 102 -15.86 -5.84 10.15
CA VAL A 102 -16.47 -4.51 9.97
C VAL A 102 -15.83 -3.48 10.90
N ASN A 103 -15.61 -3.86 12.17
CA ASN A 103 -15.03 -2.94 13.15
C ASN A 103 -13.57 -2.61 12.85
N ARG A 104 -12.76 -3.59 12.43
CA ARG A 104 -11.36 -3.38 12.02
C ARG A 104 -11.26 -2.51 10.76
N ALA A 105 -12.06 -2.79 9.73
CA ALA A 105 -12.12 -1.96 8.53
C ALA A 105 -12.46 -0.50 8.89
N TYR A 106 -13.50 -0.27 9.68
CA TYR A 106 -13.89 1.07 10.12
C TYR A 106 -12.78 1.78 10.91
N ALA A 107 -12.12 1.08 11.84
CA ALA A 107 -11.01 1.63 12.62
C ALA A 107 -9.80 1.97 11.73
N GLY A 108 -9.43 1.08 10.79
CA GLY A 108 -8.31 1.29 9.89
C GLY A 108 -8.51 2.46 8.91
N LEU A 109 -9.73 2.66 8.38
CA LEU A 109 -10.09 3.86 7.62
C LEU A 109 -9.84 5.12 8.46
N GLY A 110 -10.25 5.10 9.74
CA GLY A 110 -10.07 6.20 10.67
C GLY A 110 -8.61 6.48 10.99
N ALA A 111 -7.83 5.43 11.27
CA ALA A 111 -6.39 5.54 11.55
C ALA A 111 -5.62 6.15 10.38
N THR A 112 -5.97 5.74 9.15
CA THR A 112 -5.40 6.32 7.93
C THR A 112 -5.74 7.80 7.80
N PHE A 113 -7.01 8.16 7.94
CA PHE A 113 -7.45 9.56 7.92
C PHE A 113 -6.70 10.40 8.95
N GLU A 114 -6.62 9.90 10.17
CA GLU A 114 -6.01 10.62 11.31
C GLU A 114 -4.53 10.90 11.10
N LEU A 115 -3.74 9.91 10.64
CA LEU A 115 -2.33 10.14 10.31
C LEU A 115 -2.18 11.23 9.25
N TYR A 116 -2.89 11.13 8.13
CA TYR A 116 -2.77 12.09 7.03
C TYR A 116 -3.21 13.50 7.45
N LEU A 117 -4.28 13.62 8.22
CA LEU A 117 -4.75 14.91 8.71
C LEU A 117 -3.77 15.52 9.73
N THR A 118 -3.37 14.74 10.74
CA THR A 118 -2.62 15.25 11.89
C THR A 118 -1.16 15.52 11.55
N ALA A 119 -0.49 14.56 10.89
CA ALA A 119 0.92 14.70 10.55
C ALA A 119 1.14 15.59 9.33
N TYR A 120 0.28 15.49 8.31
CA TYR A 120 0.52 16.10 6.99
C TYR A 120 -0.54 17.12 6.58
N ARG A 121 -1.52 17.42 7.45
CA ARG A 121 -2.62 18.38 7.19
C ARG A 121 -3.39 18.06 5.91
N ARG A 122 -3.45 16.78 5.55
CA ARG A 122 -4.18 16.29 4.39
C ARG A 122 -5.55 15.80 4.82
N ASP A 123 -6.59 16.46 4.32
CA ASP A 123 -7.98 16.08 4.59
C ASP A 123 -8.40 14.94 3.65
N SER A 124 -8.39 13.72 4.19
CA SER A 124 -8.64 12.47 3.46
C SER A 124 -7.60 12.14 2.37
N ILE A 125 -7.82 11.05 1.62
CA ILE A 125 -6.87 10.54 0.62
C ILE A 125 -6.74 11.43 -0.63
N ASP A 126 -7.77 12.21 -0.96
CA ASP A 126 -7.74 13.18 -2.07
C ASP A 126 -7.25 14.58 -1.64
N GLY A 127 -7.10 14.83 -0.34
CA GLY A 127 -6.79 16.14 0.23
C GLY A 127 -7.99 17.09 0.26
N SER A 128 -9.21 16.60 0.03
CA SER A 128 -10.42 17.41 -0.12
C SER A 128 -11.64 16.82 0.62
N GLY A 129 -11.40 15.86 1.54
CA GLY A 129 -12.45 15.28 2.38
C GLY A 129 -13.22 14.14 1.69
N LEU A 130 -12.61 13.41 0.75
CA LEU A 130 -13.24 12.25 0.11
C LEU A 130 -13.77 11.28 1.17
N PRO A 131 -15.03 10.85 1.11
CA PRO A 131 -15.53 9.79 1.97
C PRO A 131 -14.72 8.50 1.83
N LEU A 132 -14.50 7.82 2.96
CA LEU A 132 -13.76 6.57 3.00
C LEU A 132 -14.73 5.39 3.10
N ASP A 133 -14.97 4.76 1.98
CA ASP A 133 -15.85 3.60 1.87
C ASP A 133 -15.04 2.31 1.84
N ALA A 134 -15.52 1.27 2.53
CA ALA A 134 -14.92 -0.06 2.52
C ALA A 134 -15.97 -1.14 2.37
N THR A 135 -15.65 -2.18 1.61
CA THR A 135 -16.44 -3.41 1.53
C THR A 135 -15.66 -4.55 2.16
N VAL A 136 -16.28 -5.25 3.09
CA VAL A 136 -15.75 -6.47 3.72
C VAL A 136 -16.50 -7.71 3.24
N HIS A 137 -15.97 -8.89 3.58
CA HIS A 137 -16.54 -10.19 3.17
C HIS A 137 -16.75 -10.30 1.65
N TYR A 138 -15.74 -9.79 0.90
CA TYR A 138 -15.78 -9.83 -0.56
C TYR A 138 -15.41 -11.21 -1.08
N ASP A 139 -16.29 -11.80 -1.89
CA ASP A 139 -16.16 -13.14 -2.46
C ASP A 139 -15.94 -14.23 -1.39
N LYS A 140 -15.83 -15.48 -1.81
CA LYS A 140 -15.58 -16.62 -0.91
C LYS A 140 -14.10 -16.97 -0.89
N LYS A 141 -13.48 -16.94 0.30
CA LYS A 141 -12.06 -17.27 0.47
C LYS A 141 -11.18 -16.42 -0.47
N TYR A 142 -11.49 -15.13 -0.59
CA TYR A 142 -10.74 -14.21 -1.41
C TYR A 142 -9.45 -13.83 -0.68
N ASN A 143 -8.31 -14.18 -1.26
CA ASN A 143 -6.99 -14.05 -0.68
C ASN A 143 -6.34 -12.72 -1.08
N ASN A 144 -7.06 -11.61 -0.97
CA ASN A 144 -6.51 -10.31 -1.26
C ASN A 144 -7.31 -9.15 -0.63
N ALA A 145 -6.73 -7.95 -0.71
CA ALA A 145 -7.38 -6.67 -0.51
C ALA A 145 -6.94 -5.72 -1.63
N PHE A 146 -7.77 -4.72 -1.98
CA PHE A 146 -7.45 -3.76 -3.03
C PHE A 146 -8.19 -2.44 -2.90
N TRP A 147 -7.56 -1.38 -3.42
CA TRP A 147 -8.20 -0.12 -3.75
C TRP A 147 -8.71 -0.15 -5.19
N ASN A 148 -10.01 0.05 -5.41
CA ASN A 148 -10.59 -0.01 -6.76
C ASN A 148 -10.67 1.36 -7.46
N GLY A 149 -10.19 2.44 -6.82
CA GLY A 149 -10.29 3.81 -7.29
C GLY A 149 -11.38 4.63 -6.63
N GLU A 150 -12.31 3.98 -5.91
CA GLU A 150 -13.45 4.60 -5.24
C GLU A 150 -13.59 4.14 -3.80
N GLN A 151 -13.28 2.88 -3.51
CA GLN A 151 -13.42 2.26 -2.20
C GLN A 151 -12.40 1.15 -1.93
N MET A 152 -12.23 0.82 -0.68
CA MET A 152 -11.49 -0.35 -0.23
C MET A 152 -12.32 -1.62 -0.35
N VAL A 153 -11.68 -2.74 -0.68
CA VAL A 153 -12.31 -4.06 -0.74
C VAL A 153 -11.44 -5.09 -0.05
N PHE A 154 -12.02 -5.84 0.90
CA PHE A 154 -11.30 -6.81 1.71
C PHE A 154 -11.90 -8.21 1.60
N GLY A 155 -11.04 -9.20 1.35
CA GLY A 155 -11.34 -10.61 1.51
C GLY A 155 -11.14 -11.09 2.94
N ASP A 156 -11.76 -12.22 3.26
CA ASP A 156 -11.61 -12.89 4.57
C ASP A 156 -10.41 -13.85 4.62
N GLY A 157 -9.73 -14.02 3.49
CA GLY A 157 -8.73 -15.06 3.35
C GLY A 157 -9.34 -16.47 3.23
N ASP A 158 -8.50 -17.47 3.01
CA ASP A 158 -8.92 -18.88 2.94
C ASP A 158 -8.91 -19.57 4.32
N GLY A 159 -8.26 -18.94 5.31
CA GLY A 159 -8.06 -19.49 6.65
C GLY A 159 -6.95 -20.52 6.76
N GLU A 160 -6.36 -20.94 5.63
CA GLU A 160 -5.27 -21.93 5.55
C GLU A 160 -3.91 -21.25 5.37
N ILE A 161 -3.83 -20.27 4.47
CA ILE A 161 -2.64 -19.47 4.18
C ILE A 161 -2.83 -18.05 4.69
N PHE A 162 -3.95 -17.42 4.34
CA PHE A 162 -4.26 -16.05 4.73
C PHE A 162 -5.47 -15.99 5.65
N LEU A 163 -5.33 -15.16 6.67
CA LEU A 163 -6.42 -14.74 7.54
C LEU A 163 -7.12 -13.49 6.94
N ASP A 164 -8.05 -12.92 7.68
CA ASP A 164 -8.84 -11.75 7.28
C ASP A 164 -7.92 -10.53 7.04
N PHE A 165 -8.06 -9.91 5.86
CA PHE A 165 -7.22 -8.81 5.38
C PHE A 165 -7.44 -7.49 6.12
N THR A 166 -8.42 -7.41 7.01
CA THR A 166 -8.61 -6.26 7.90
C THR A 166 -7.82 -6.36 9.21
N ILE A 167 -7.19 -7.51 9.50
CA ILE A 167 -6.41 -7.71 10.74
C ILE A 167 -5.23 -6.74 10.83
N PRO A 168 -4.35 -6.64 9.82
CA PRO A 168 -3.23 -5.71 9.89
C PRO A 168 -3.67 -4.31 9.43
N VAL A 169 -3.56 -3.31 10.28
CA VAL A 169 -3.92 -1.93 9.95
C VAL A 169 -3.02 -1.34 8.87
N ASP A 170 -1.77 -1.80 8.77
CA ASP A 170 -0.83 -1.41 7.71
C ASP A 170 -1.29 -1.82 6.31
N VAL A 171 -2.02 -2.93 6.16
CA VAL A 171 -2.65 -3.35 4.90
C VAL A 171 -3.74 -2.34 4.50
N ILE A 172 -4.59 -1.93 5.44
CA ILE A 172 -5.64 -0.93 5.16
C ILE A 172 -5.00 0.40 4.76
N GLY A 173 -3.96 0.82 5.48
CA GLY A 173 -3.21 2.03 5.20
C GLY A 173 -2.46 2.00 3.87
N HIS A 174 -1.87 0.87 3.50
CA HIS A 174 -1.20 0.63 2.23
C HIS A 174 -2.14 0.86 1.05
N GLU A 175 -3.27 0.19 1.07
CA GLU A 175 -4.24 0.28 -0.02
C GLU A 175 -4.84 1.69 -0.17
N LEU A 176 -5.18 2.36 0.94
CA LEU A 176 -5.64 3.75 0.90
C LEU A 176 -4.55 4.72 0.42
N THR A 177 -3.28 4.40 0.64
CA THR A 177 -2.16 5.20 0.16
C THR A 177 -2.01 5.11 -1.36
N HIS A 178 -2.41 4.02 -2.02
CA HIS A 178 -2.56 4.02 -3.47
C HIS A 178 -3.55 5.09 -3.94
N GLY A 179 -4.62 5.33 -3.18
CA GLY A 179 -5.54 6.44 -3.42
C GLY A 179 -4.84 7.81 -3.27
N VAL A 180 -4.00 7.98 -2.23
CA VAL A 180 -3.21 9.22 -2.07
C VAL A 180 -2.26 9.42 -3.26
N THR A 181 -1.53 8.38 -3.66
CA THR A 181 -0.63 8.42 -4.82
C THR A 181 -1.38 8.76 -6.11
N GLN A 182 -2.57 8.18 -6.32
CA GLN A 182 -3.44 8.48 -7.47
C GLN A 182 -3.83 9.97 -7.53
N HIS A 183 -4.07 10.60 -6.39
CA HIS A 183 -4.47 12.02 -6.29
C HIS A 183 -3.28 12.99 -6.16
N THR A 184 -2.03 12.50 -6.30
CA THR A 184 -0.81 13.31 -6.18
C THR A 184 0.13 13.03 -7.35
N ALA A 185 1.22 12.29 -7.14
CA ALA A 185 2.22 11.99 -8.16
C ALA A 185 1.72 11.03 -9.26
N ASN A 186 0.66 10.27 -8.99
CA ASN A 186 0.03 9.35 -9.93
C ASN A 186 1.01 8.40 -10.63
N LEU A 187 1.96 7.82 -9.85
CA LEU A 187 3.01 6.95 -10.34
C LEU A 187 2.47 5.80 -11.18
N ALA A 188 3.00 5.63 -12.39
CA ALA A 188 2.64 4.55 -13.30
C ALA A 188 2.97 3.19 -12.68
N TYR A 189 2.05 2.23 -12.80
CA TYR A 189 2.17 0.94 -12.12
C TYR A 189 2.94 -0.09 -12.97
N PHE A 190 4.20 0.24 -13.29
CA PHE A 190 5.12 -0.63 -14.04
C PHE A 190 6.58 -0.32 -13.69
N GLY A 191 7.42 -1.38 -13.59
CA GLY A 191 8.86 -1.24 -13.36
C GLY A 191 9.19 -0.44 -12.09
N GLN A 192 10.16 0.48 -12.14
CA GLN A 192 10.58 1.23 -10.97
C GLN A 192 9.53 2.23 -10.48
N SER A 193 8.77 2.87 -11.35
CA SER A 193 7.68 3.77 -10.92
C SER A 193 6.58 2.99 -10.18
N GLY A 194 6.24 1.80 -10.64
CA GLY A 194 5.32 0.91 -9.94
C GLY A 194 5.89 0.40 -8.61
N ALA A 195 7.18 0.08 -8.56
CA ALA A 195 7.84 -0.30 -7.31
C ALA A 195 7.92 0.87 -6.30
N LEU A 196 8.04 2.12 -6.76
CA LEU A 196 7.89 3.31 -5.93
C LEU A 196 6.46 3.45 -5.41
N ASN A 197 5.45 3.22 -6.25
CA ASN A 197 4.04 3.25 -5.84
C ASN A 197 3.77 2.25 -4.71
N GLU A 198 4.26 1.02 -4.85
CA GLU A 198 4.20 -0.01 -3.82
C GLU A 198 4.94 0.39 -2.54
N SER A 199 6.17 0.89 -2.68
CA SER A 199 6.97 1.30 -1.53
C SER A 199 6.36 2.48 -0.77
N VAL A 200 5.85 3.49 -1.46
CA VAL A 200 5.15 4.61 -0.81
C VAL A 200 3.94 4.08 -0.03
N SER A 201 3.20 3.13 -0.59
CA SER A 201 2.07 2.49 0.09
C SER A 201 2.52 1.69 1.32
N ASP A 202 3.60 0.93 1.25
CA ASP A 202 4.19 0.22 2.39
C ASP A 202 4.70 1.20 3.47
N VAL A 203 5.38 2.26 3.06
CA VAL A 203 5.88 3.30 3.97
C VAL A 203 4.73 3.91 4.76
N PHE A 204 3.70 4.43 4.11
CA PHE A 204 2.60 5.07 4.82
C PHE A 204 1.72 4.05 5.56
N GLY A 205 1.55 2.83 5.06
CA GLY A 205 0.94 1.73 5.80
C GLY A 205 1.65 1.46 7.12
N SER A 206 2.99 1.33 7.08
CA SER A 206 3.82 1.20 8.28
C SER A 206 3.71 2.40 9.22
N LEU A 207 3.70 3.64 8.69
CA LEU A 207 3.53 4.85 9.49
C LEU A 207 2.17 4.92 10.17
N ILE A 208 1.09 4.50 9.53
CA ILE A 208 -0.25 4.42 10.10
C ILE A 208 -0.26 3.44 11.28
N LYS A 209 0.37 2.27 11.11
CA LYS A 209 0.52 1.29 12.20
C LYS A 209 1.34 1.86 13.35
N GLN A 210 2.51 2.44 13.08
CA GLN A 210 3.37 3.04 14.09
C GLN A 210 2.64 4.17 14.84
N TYR A 211 1.92 5.04 14.13
CA TYR A 211 1.13 6.13 14.70
C TYR A 211 0.03 5.60 15.62
N THR A 212 -0.73 4.60 15.17
CA THR A 212 -1.79 3.96 15.96
C THR A 212 -1.26 3.32 17.24
N LEU A 213 -0.05 2.78 17.21
CA LEU A 213 0.62 2.13 18.35
C LEU A 213 1.49 3.09 19.18
N GLY A 214 1.67 4.34 18.74
CA GLY A 214 2.55 5.32 19.39
C GLY A 214 4.03 4.94 19.36
N GLN A 215 4.48 4.16 18.37
CA GLN A 215 5.82 3.61 18.30
C GLN A 215 6.84 4.60 17.71
N THR A 216 8.04 4.57 18.24
CA THR A 216 9.21 5.19 17.62
C THR A 216 9.79 4.28 16.52
N ALA A 217 10.71 4.81 15.71
CA ALA A 217 11.41 4.06 14.66
C ALA A 217 12.15 2.82 15.19
N THR A 218 12.61 2.86 16.44
CA THR A 218 13.34 1.75 17.08
C THR A 218 12.42 0.69 17.69
N GLU A 219 11.18 1.04 17.99
CA GLU A 219 10.17 0.13 18.56
C GLU A 219 9.35 -0.57 17.48
N ALA A 220 9.27 0.00 16.30
CA ALA A 220 8.51 -0.54 15.18
C ALA A 220 9.10 -1.88 14.69
N ASP A 221 8.21 -2.78 14.31
CA ASP A 221 8.58 -4.10 13.76
C ASP A 221 9.04 -4.04 12.29
N TRP A 222 8.67 -2.99 11.56
CA TRP A 222 8.96 -2.78 10.14
C TRP A 222 8.46 -3.89 9.22
N LEU A 223 7.39 -4.55 9.64
CA LEU A 223 6.69 -5.60 8.90
C LEU A 223 5.42 -5.04 8.26
N ILE A 224 5.11 -5.50 7.06
CA ILE A 224 3.85 -5.23 6.35
C ILE A 224 3.02 -6.50 6.33
N GLY A 225 1.78 -6.42 6.83
CA GLY A 225 0.86 -7.55 6.92
C GLY A 225 1.21 -8.54 8.03
N ALA A 226 1.84 -8.09 9.12
CA ALA A 226 2.05 -8.94 10.30
C ALA A 226 0.70 -9.41 10.88
N GLY A 227 0.58 -10.71 11.12
CA GLY A 227 -0.67 -11.34 11.58
C GLY A 227 -1.65 -11.71 10.47
N LEU A 228 -1.30 -11.50 9.20
CA LEU A 228 -2.11 -11.94 8.06
C LEU A 228 -1.88 -13.41 7.70
N LEU A 229 -0.68 -13.93 7.91
CA LEU A 229 -0.37 -15.34 7.63
C LEU A 229 -0.98 -16.24 8.70
N ALA A 230 -1.57 -17.37 8.27
CA ALA A 230 -2.12 -18.37 9.17
C ALA A 230 -1.01 -19.03 10.00
N PRO A 231 -1.31 -19.55 11.22
CA PRO A 231 -0.30 -20.11 12.13
C PRO A 231 0.53 -21.28 11.57
N GLY A 232 0.06 -21.94 10.52
CA GLY A 232 0.78 -23.04 9.86
C GLY A 232 1.82 -22.60 8.83
N VAL A 233 1.87 -21.30 8.50
CA VAL A 233 2.77 -20.75 7.50
C VAL A 233 4.08 -20.32 8.11
N SER A 234 5.22 -20.71 7.52
CA SER A 234 6.57 -20.33 7.95
C SER A 234 6.91 -18.90 7.48
N GLY A 235 6.33 -17.91 8.18
CA GLY A 235 6.51 -16.48 7.88
C GLY A 235 5.97 -15.60 8.99
N THR A 236 6.41 -14.35 9.00
CA THR A 236 5.99 -13.34 9.98
C THR A 236 5.08 -12.28 9.39
N ALA A 237 5.17 -12.05 8.09
CA ALA A 237 4.45 -11.00 7.38
C ALA A 237 4.53 -11.22 5.86
N LEU A 238 3.91 -10.34 5.08
CA LEU A 238 4.04 -10.32 3.61
C LEU A 238 5.38 -9.74 3.16
N ARG A 239 5.87 -8.69 3.83
CA ARG A 239 7.13 -7.99 3.52
C ARG A 239 7.83 -7.51 4.79
N SER A 240 9.15 -7.32 4.70
CA SER A 240 9.96 -6.71 5.75
C SER A 240 10.72 -5.51 5.19
N MET A 241 10.42 -4.30 5.66
CA MET A 241 11.15 -3.09 5.26
C MET A 241 12.57 -3.05 5.86
N LYS A 242 12.74 -3.62 7.05
CA LYS A 242 14.03 -3.72 7.74
C LYS A 242 14.99 -4.70 7.06
N ALA A 243 14.45 -5.81 6.57
CA ALA A 243 15.24 -6.89 5.99
C ALA A 243 14.46 -7.52 4.81
N PRO A 244 14.37 -6.83 3.65
CA PRO A 244 13.71 -7.38 2.47
C PRO A 244 14.25 -8.77 2.11
N GLY A 245 13.38 -9.68 1.71
CA GLY A 245 13.74 -11.07 1.40
C GLY A 245 13.70 -12.03 2.60
N THR A 246 13.17 -11.58 3.76
CA THR A 246 13.16 -12.39 4.99
C THR A 246 11.78 -12.51 5.65
N ALA A 247 10.72 -11.96 5.06
CA ALA A 247 9.41 -11.96 5.69
C ALA A 247 8.80 -13.35 5.81
N TYR A 248 9.07 -14.23 4.86
CA TYR A 248 8.65 -15.65 4.86
C TYR A 248 9.67 -16.53 4.13
N ASP A 249 9.77 -17.78 4.57
CA ASP A 249 10.47 -18.87 3.89
C ASP A 249 9.69 -20.15 4.16
N ASP A 250 8.79 -20.52 3.24
CA ASP A 250 7.74 -21.50 3.46
C ASP A 250 7.65 -22.47 2.26
N ASP A 251 7.40 -23.76 2.55
CA ASP A 251 7.35 -24.78 1.50
C ASP A 251 6.25 -24.51 0.47
N VAL A 252 5.14 -23.89 0.88
CA VAL A 252 3.99 -23.59 0.04
C VAL A 252 4.13 -22.22 -0.63
N LEU A 253 4.45 -21.17 0.13
CA LEU A 253 4.61 -19.80 -0.41
C LEU A 253 5.93 -19.58 -1.13
N GLY A 254 6.95 -20.35 -0.82
CA GLY A 254 8.32 -20.09 -1.23
C GLY A 254 9.03 -19.12 -0.33
N LYS A 255 10.12 -18.54 -0.83
CA LYS A 255 10.89 -17.53 -0.13
C LYS A 255 10.53 -16.14 -0.62
N ASP A 256 10.49 -15.18 0.30
CA ASP A 256 10.34 -13.75 -0.02
C ASP A 256 11.41 -13.31 -1.04
N PRO A 257 11.01 -12.89 -2.26
CA PRO A 257 11.96 -12.55 -3.32
C PRO A 257 12.48 -11.11 -3.28
N GLN A 258 12.06 -10.28 -2.31
CA GLN A 258 12.40 -8.87 -2.30
C GLN A 258 13.90 -8.62 -2.11
N PRO A 259 14.55 -7.84 -3.01
CA PRO A 259 15.92 -7.37 -2.81
C PRO A 259 15.97 -6.18 -1.85
N ALA A 260 17.05 -6.09 -1.07
CA ALA A 260 17.33 -4.97 -0.19
C ALA A 260 18.12 -3.84 -0.88
N ALA A 261 18.73 -4.09 -2.05
CA ALA A 261 19.59 -3.14 -2.76
C ALA A 261 19.59 -3.38 -4.28
N MET A 262 20.04 -2.38 -5.03
CA MET A 262 20.03 -2.33 -6.51
C MET A 262 20.88 -3.41 -7.18
N ASP A 263 21.91 -3.91 -6.54
CA ASP A 263 22.76 -4.98 -7.06
C ASP A 263 22.00 -6.33 -7.22
N HIS A 264 20.87 -6.45 -6.54
CA HIS A 264 19.98 -7.59 -6.63
C HIS A 264 18.62 -7.25 -7.27
N TYR A 265 18.52 -6.12 -7.99
CA TYR A 265 17.29 -5.74 -8.69
C TYR A 265 16.80 -6.84 -9.63
N VAL A 266 15.53 -7.21 -9.51
CA VAL A 266 14.94 -8.31 -10.26
C VAL A 266 14.34 -7.82 -11.59
N HIS A 267 14.96 -8.22 -12.70
CA HIS A 267 14.42 -7.97 -14.04
C HIS A 267 13.43 -9.08 -14.41
N THR A 268 12.15 -8.74 -14.48
CA THR A 268 11.07 -9.70 -14.81
C THR A 268 10.00 -9.05 -15.66
N GLY A 269 9.33 -9.86 -16.50
CA GLY A 269 8.12 -9.41 -17.21
C GLY A 269 6.83 -9.66 -16.44
N SER A 270 6.88 -10.45 -15.37
CA SER A 270 5.74 -10.67 -14.47
C SER A 270 5.59 -9.56 -13.46
N ASP A 271 4.45 -9.52 -12.74
CA ASP A 271 4.19 -8.53 -11.68
C ASP A 271 4.43 -7.09 -12.15
N ASN A 272 3.97 -6.74 -13.34
CA ASN A 272 4.19 -5.42 -13.98
C ASN A 272 5.66 -4.95 -13.95
N GLY A 273 6.60 -5.85 -14.21
CA GLY A 273 8.04 -5.57 -14.12
C GLY A 273 8.60 -5.72 -12.69
N GLY A 274 7.94 -6.50 -11.85
CA GLY A 274 8.39 -6.82 -10.48
C GLY A 274 8.11 -5.71 -9.48
N VAL A 275 6.95 -5.06 -9.55
CA VAL A 275 6.63 -3.91 -8.69
C VAL A 275 6.61 -4.27 -7.21
N HIS A 276 5.98 -5.40 -6.83
CA HIS A 276 5.98 -5.87 -5.45
C HIS A 276 7.31 -6.45 -4.99
N ILE A 277 8.15 -6.88 -5.93
CA ILE A 277 9.46 -7.45 -5.63
C ILE A 277 10.47 -6.32 -5.38
N ASN A 278 10.61 -5.42 -6.34
CA ASN A 278 11.62 -4.36 -6.29
C ASN A 278 11.27 -3.20 -5.34
N SER A 279 10.04 -3.13 -4.83
CA SER A 279 9.66 -2.20 -3.76
C SER A 279 10.46 -2.39 -2.46
N GLY A 280 11.08 -3.57 -2.27
CA GLY A 280 11.97 -3.83 -1.15
C GLY A 280 13.15 -2.86 -1.07
N ILE A 281 13.67 -2.39 -2.22
CA ILE A 281 14.82 -1.46 -2.29
C ILE A 281 14.46 -0.09 -1.68
N PRO A 282 13.44 0.65 -2.16
CA PRO A 282 13.06 1.91 -1.55
C PRO A 282 12.42 1.75 -0.15
N ASN A 283 11.80 0.62 0.17
CA ASN A 283 11.36 0.29 1.53
C ASN A 283 12.53 0.25 2.50
N HIS A 284 13.63 -0.42 2.10
CA HIS A 284 14.83 -0.49 2.93
C HIS A 284 15.49 0.88 3.09
N ALA A 285 15.53 1.70 2.03
CA ALA A 285 16.01 3.08 2.13
C ALA A 285 15.19 3.89 3.15
N PHE A 286 13.88 3.81 3.14
CA PHE A 286 13.03 4.48 4.14
C PHE A 286 13.33 4.02 5.56
N TYR A 287 13.41 2.70 5.78
CA TYR A 287 13.78 2.14 7.09
C TYR A 287 15.10 2.71 7.61
N LEU A 288 16.13 2.77 6.75
CA LEU A 288 17.44 3.31 7.10
C LEU A 288 17.36 4.78 7.49
N VAL A 289 16.63 5.60 6.73
CA VAL A 289 16.41 7.02 7.05
C VAL A 289 15.69 7.16 8.39
N ALA A 290 14.57 6.47 8.56
CA ALA A 290 13.74 6.59 9.76
C ALA A 290 14.50 6.20 11.03
N THR A 291 15.27 5.10 10.98
CA THR A 291 16.05 4.64 12.13
C THR A 291 17.26 5.51 12.39
N ALA A 292 17.91 6.09 11.37
CA ALA A 292 19.00 7.03 11.56
C ALA A 292 18.54 8.36 12.18
N LEU A 293 17.34 8.83 11.84
CA LEU A 293 16.75 10.06 12.40
C LEU A 293 16.15 9.85 13.79
N GLY A 294 15.70 8.64 14.09
CA GLY A 294 15.06 8.31 15.37
C GLY A 294 13.74 9.03 15.61
N GLY A 295 13.22 8.95 16.82
CA GLY A 295 11.90 9.51 17.16
C GLY A 295 10.77 8.82 16.43
N HIS A 296 9.68 9.52 16.17
CA HIS A 296 8.56 8.99 15.41
C HIS A 296 8.81 9.11 13.91
N SER A 297 8.68 7.99 13.19
CA SER A 297 9.04 7.93 11.76
C SER A 297 8.18 8.86 10.88
N TRP A 298 6.96 9.16 11.28
CA TRP A 298 6.06 10.05 10.54
C TRP A 298 6.44 11.54 10.63
N GLU A 299 7.25 11.96 11.63
CA GLU A 299 7.60 13.36 11.82
C GLU A 299 8.64 13.86 10.83
N LYS A 300 9.80 13.21 10.74
CA LYS A 300 10.90 13.63 9.86
C LYS A 300 10.97 12.79 8.58
N ALA A 301 11.19 11.50 8.69
CA ALA A 301 11.34 10.63 7.54
C ALA A 301 10.06 10.60 6.69
N GLY A 302 8.91 10.37 7.31
CA GLY A 302 7.61 10.37 6.65
C GLY A 302 7.27 11.71 6.00
N GLN A 303 7.64 12.83 6.65
CA GLN A 303 7.44 14.17 6.08
C GLN A 303 8.22 14.37 4.78
N LEU A 304 9.48 13.88 4.71
CA LEU A 304 10.28 13.97 3.49
C LEU A 304 9.64 13.17 2.33
N TRP A 305 9.18 11.96 2.60
CA TRP A 305 8.48 11.14 1.61
C TRP A 305 7.16 11.79 1.17
N TYR A 306 6.43 12.36 2.11
CA TYR A 306 5.19 13.08 1.83
C TYR A 306 5.42 14.32 0.97
N ASP A 307 6.45 15.13 1.29
CA ASP A 307 6.82 16.32 0.51
C ASP A 307 7.12 15.95 -0.95
N VAL A 308 7.89 14.87 -1.18
CA VAL A 308 8.20 14.40 -2.53
C VAL A 308 6.96 13.91 -3.26
N LEU A 309 6.11 13.11 -2.58
CA LEU A 309 4.90 12.57 -3.17
C LEU A 309 3.90 13.66 -3.59
N THR A 310 3.83 14.77 -2.83
CA THR A 310 2.81 15.82 -3.01
C THR A 310 3.34 17.11 -3.62
N GLY A 311 4.67 17.23 -3.78
CA GLY A 311 5.34 18.45 -4.23
C GLY A 311 5.17 18.80 -5.71
N GLY A 312 4.60 17.90 -6.51
CA GLY A 312 4.30 18.13 -7.94
C GLY A 312 5.49 17.98 -8.88
N GLU A 313 6.67 17.61 -8.38
CA GLU A 313 7.87 17.41 -9.19
C GLU A 313 8.19 15.94 -9.45
N LEU A 314 7.53 15.03 -8.74
CA LEU A 314 7.65 13.60 -8.98
C LEU A 314 6.79 13.20 -10.18
N HIS A 315 7.44 12.89 -11.30
CA HIS A 315 6.76 12.47 -12.53
C HIS A 315 6.17 11.05 -12.41
N GLU A 316 5.13 10.77 -13.20
CA GLU A 316 4.43 9.48 -13.17
C GLU A 316 5.32 8.28 -13.54
N ASP A 317 6.37 8.49 -14.34
CA ASP A 317 7.34 7.48 -14.79
C ASP A 317 8.67 7.51 -14.02
N ALA A 318 8.70 8.19 -12.85
CA ALA A 318 9.90 8.37 -12.04
C ALA A 318 10.62 7.06 -11.71
N GLN A 319 11.94 7.09 -11.78
CA GLN A 319 12.81 5.99 -11.38
C GLN A 319 13.29 6.18 -9.93
N PHE A 320 13.91 5.17 -9.34
CA PHE A 320 14.45 5.26 -7.97
C PHE A 320 15.41 6.43 -7.80
N THR A 321 16.25 6.72 -8.81
CA THR A 321 17.17 7.86 -8.81
C THR A 321 16.43 9.20 -8.72
N ASP A 322 15.29 9.35 -9.40
CA ASP A 322 14.50 10.58 -9.39
C ASP A 322 13.92 10.81 -8.00
N PHE A 323 13.29 9.77 -7.42
CA PHE A 323 12.73 9.83 -6.08
C PHE A 323 13.80 10.09 -5.01
N ALA A 324 14.94 9.40 -5.09
CA ALA A 324 16.09 9.60 -4.21
C ALA A 324 16.63 11.04 -4.27
N THR A 325 16.78 11.58 -5.48
CA THR A 325 17.24 12.96 -5.70
C THR A 325 16.26 13.97 -5.09
N LEU A 326 14.96 13.76 -5.28
CA LEU A 326 13.92 14.61 -4.69
C LEU A 326 13.91 14.55 -3.17
N THR A 327 14.11 13.36 -2.56
CA THR A 327 14.19 13.24 -1.09
C THR A 327 15.43 13.92 -0.51
N VAL A 328 16.59 13.83 -1.19
CA VAL A 328 17.81 14.58 -0.81
C VAL A 328 17.57 16.09 -0.88
N ARG A 329 16.90 16.56 -1.94
CA ARG A 329 16.56 17.98 -2.08
C ARG A 329 15.58 18.44 -0.98
N ALA A 330 14.52 17.69 -0.74
CA ALA A 330 13.56 17.99 0.32
C ALA A 330 14.23 18.06 1.70
N ALA A 331 15.18 17.14 1.99
CA ALA A 331 15.94 17.17 3.23
C ALA A 331 16.79 18.44 3.35
N ARG A 332 17.47 18.84 2.26
CA ARG A 332 18.26 20.09 2.23
C ARG A 332 17.41 21.33 2.43
N GLU A 333 16.26 21.41 1.76
CA GLU A 333 15.34 22.55 1.84
C GLU A 333 14.72 22.68 3.25
N ARG A 334 14.40 21.56 3.88
CA ARG A 334 13.72 21.54 5.17
C ARG A 334 14.67 21.70 6.37
N TYR A 335 15.86 21.10 6.30
CA TYR A 335 16.77 20.98 7.44
C TYR A 335 18.15 21.67 7.20
N GLY A 336 18.39 22.21 6.01
CA GLY A 336 19.64 22.87 5.65
C GLY A 336 20.71 21.92 5.10
N SER A 337 21.82 22.49 4.63
CA SER A 337 22.89 21.76 3.97
C SER A 337 23.82 20.99 4.93
N ASP A 338 23.87 21.40 6.19
CA ASP A 338 24.77 20.84 7.21
C ASP A 338 24.00 19.96 8.23
N GLY A 339 22.72 19.65 7.96
CA GLY A 339 21.88 18.87 8.84
C GLY A 339 22.19 17.38 8.78
N GLY A 340 22.10 16.70 9.94
CA GLY A 340 22.22 15.24 10.03
C GLY A 340 21.14 14.52 9.24
N GLU A 341 20.00 15.18 9.01
CA GLU A 341 18.88 14.68 8.22
C GLU A 341 19.26 14.48 6.75
N LEU A 342 19.94 15.46 6.15
CA LEU A 342 20.42 15.37 4.77
C LEU A 342 21.42 14.21 4.61
N GLU A 343 22.33 14.08 5.56
CA GLU A 343 23.34 13.02 5.52
C GLU A 343 22.71 11.64 5.71
N ALA A 344 21.70 11.51 6.59
CA ALA A 344 20.96 10.26 6.78
C ALA A 344 20.26 9.82 5.48
N VAL A 345 19.60 10.73 4.77
CA VAL A 345 18.94 10.44 3.49
C VAL A 345 19.94 10.00 2.42
N ARG A 346 21.06 10.72 2.27
CA ARG A 346 22.12 10.37 1.30
C ARG A 346 22.71 8.99 1.56
N LYS A 347 23.10 8.71 2.80
CA LYS A 347 23.67 7.42 3.19
C LYS A 347 22.70 6.27 2.98
N ALA A 348 21.43 6.47 3.26
CA ALA A 348 20.42 5.44 3.06
C ALA A 348 20.29 5.06 1.58
N TRP A 349 20.19 6.04 0.67
CA TRP A 349 20.13 5.77 -0.76
C TRP A 349 21.43 5.17 -1.31
N GLU A 350 22.59 5.63 -0.84
CA GLU A 350 23.88 5.03 -1.18
C GLU A 350 23.96 3.57 -0.73
N GLN A 351 23.50 3.26 0.49
CA GLN A 351 23.54 1.91 1.05
C GLN A 351 22.66 0.93 0.26
N VAL A 352 21.53 1.36 -0.28
CA VAL A 352 20.70 0.53 -1.17
C VAL A 352 21.14 0.60 -2.64
N GLY A 353 22.25 1.26 -2.95
CA GLY A 353 22.85 1.32 -4.28
C GLY A 353 22.12 2.24 -5.27
N VAL A 354 21.31 3.19 -4.79
CA VAL A 354 20.64 4.19 -5.62
C VAL A 354 21.44 5.49 -5.60
N ARG A 355 21.92 5.93 -6.76
CA ARG A 355 22.67 7.19 -6.90
C ARG A 355 21.69 8.37 -6.86
N THR A 356 22.11 9.44 -6.18
CA THR A 356 21.41 10.74 -6.21
C THR A 356 22.18 11.69 -7.14
N LEU A 357 21.46 12.53 -7.88
CA LEU A 357 22.03 13.51 -8.83
C LEU A 357 22.34 14.84 -8.14
#